data_5ef904eef9055906d43418ca63db650e
#
_entry.id   5ef904eef9055906d43418ca63db650e
#
_cell.length_a   1.000
_cell.length_b   1.000
_cell.length_c   1.000
_cell.angle_alpha   90.00
_cell.angle_beta   90.00
_cell.angle_gamma   90.00
#
_symmetry.space_group_name_H-M   'P 1'
#
loop_
_entity.id
_entity.type
_entity.pdbx_description
1 polymer ?
#
loop_
_entity_poly.entity_id
_entity_poly.type
_entity_poly.pdbx_seq_one_letter_code
_entity_poly.pdbx_strand_id
1 'polypeptide(L)'
;VFLPAALTLTPATPLAAGQPDSPEFLQIRLDSVSPDVVTTSSEPSVTITATVINIGDRPVRDVLARLEHAPAVATPAGLRTSLGTDGAGFEAATEFTDVAAELGRGQAAELRFAVPIRPGQPSSLNIETPGVYPLLINVNGTPDYGSPARLDQRRFLLPVTGVPADTGSGNPLADVVAPDTAKPVGVTMLWPLADKPRLAPGVPGGTTPVRLMNDDLAVSLAPGGRLETLLAAAEFATSPGAVDPGAGIDRALCLAVDPDLLVTVNAMTAGYVVADAPDGLGTASHPGTGRAAAVAWLDRLRAVARRLCVTATPYAQADLGALHRVGSPVLNVAATRSGADIVDQILGVTSTRGVTVLGDGPLTDTGLALLEGQDGTVVVSASSDPEPRRLSARVALAPFEAAVGAALAAVGTDPAVPGYLDPETEMPLTRDSPVARRQDAVSAVLWQLLTPDARPRSQILVPPAKWSPQPDDARLILTTLSNS
;
A
#
# COMPACT_ATOMS: atom_id res chain seq x y z
N VAL A 1 3.79 67.37 23.92
CA VAL A 1 2.47 66.69 24.04
C VAL A 1 2.67 65.26 23.56
N PHE A 2 2.80 64.29 24.48
CA PHE A 2 2.86 62.89 24.19
C PHE A 2 1.44 62.29 24.37
N LEU A 3 0.88 61.72 23.33
CA LEU A 3 -0.34 60.89 23.42
C LEU A 3 0.08 59.43 23.77
N PRO A 4 -0.58 58.75 24.73
CA PRO A 4 -0.39 57.35 24.96
C PRO A 4 -1.15 56.54 23.93
N ALA A 5 -0.47 55.57 23.28
CA ALA A 5 -1.10 54.55 22.44
C ALA A 5 -1.81 53.52 23.34
N ALA A 6 -3.12 53.39 23.16
CA ALA A 6 -3.92 52.37 23.82
C ALA A 6 -3.70 51.02 23.13
N LEU A 7 -3.10 50.04 23.84
CA LEU A 7 -3.10 48.64 23.44
C LEU A 7 -4.50 48.05 23.61
N THR A 8 -5.18 47.76 22.51
CA THR A 8 -6.39 46.92 22.52
C THR A 8 -6.01 45.46 22.63
N LEU A 9 -6.26 44.86 23.78
CA LEU A 9 -6.24 43.41 23.96
C LEU A 9 -7.43 42.81 23.23
N THR A 10 -7.17 42.06 22.13
CA THR A 10 -8.17 41.21 21.53
C THR A 10 -8.41 40.01 22.44
N PRO A 11 -9.68 39.64 22.75
CA PRO A 11 -9.96 38.45 23.55
C PRO A 11 -9.56 37.21 22.75
N ALA A 12 -8.75 36.33 23.36
CA ALA A 12 -8.44 35.02 22.83
C ALA A 12 -9.75 34.21 22.69
N THR A 13 -10.06 33.79 21.48
CA THR A 13 -11.13 32.82 21.23
C THR A 13 -10.80 31.53 22.02
N PRO A 14 -11.75 30.98 22.82
CA PRO A 14 -11.51 29.71 23.49
C PRO A 14 -11.33 28.64 22.41
N LEU A 15 -10.23 27.88 22.50
CA LEU A 15 -10.11 26.61 21.78
C LEU A 15 -11.38 25.79 22.10
N ALA A 16 -12.11 25.40 21.06
CA ALA A 16 -13.20 24.46 21.19
C ALA A 16 -12.61 23.20 21.85
N ALA A 17 -13.05 22.91 23.07
CA ALA A 17 -12.79 21.62 23.69
C ALA A 17 -13.39 20.60 22.75
N GLY A 18 -12.55 19.68 22.21
CA GLY A 18 -13.03 18.57 21.41
C GLY A 18 -14.14 17.87 22.17
N GLN A 19 -15.27 17.61 21.51
CA GLN A 19 -16.30 16.77 22.08
C GLN A 19 -15.64 15.45 22.51
N PRO A 20 -15.93 14.93 23.72
CA PRO A 20 -15.44 13.62 24.12
C PRO A 20 -15.92 12.61 23.06
N ASP A 21 -15.00 11.79 22.58
CA ASP A 21 -15.32 10.72 21.64
C ASP A 21 -16.49 9.91 22.21
N SER A 22 -17.54 9.72 21.40
CA SER A 22 -18.67 8.88 21.81
C SER A 22 -18.15 7.50 22.18
N PRO A 23 -18.60 6.90 23.30
CA PRO A 23 -18.11 5.59 23.73
C PRO A 23 -18.35 4.56 22.63
N GLU A 24 -17.29 3.86 22.22
CA GLU A 24 -17.37 2.78 21.24
C GLU A 24 -17.85 1.51 21.94
N PHE A 25 -18.91 0.92 21.43
CA PHE A 25 -19.48 -0.30 22.00
C PHE A 25 -19.16 -1.53 21.17
N LEU A 26 -19.22 -1.42 19.85
CA LEU A 26 -18.95 -2.53 18.94
C LEU A 26 -17.78 -2.19 18.01
N GLN A 27 -17.10 -3.24 17.56
CA GLN A 27 -16.08 -3.18 16.53
C GLN A 27 -16.34 -4.26 15.49
N ILE A 28 -16.36 -3.88 14.22
CA ILE A 28 -16.45 -4.80 13.09
C ILE A 28 -15.05 -5.11 12.59
N ARG A 29 -14.72 -6.39 12.46
CA ARG A 29 -13.53 -6.88 11.78
C ARG A 29 -13.93 -7.62 10.51
N LEU A 30 -13.53 -7.17 9.35
CA LEU A 30 -13.72 -7.91 8.09
C LEU A 30 -12.77 -9.10 8.06
N ASP A 31 -13.30 -10.31 7.90
CA ASP A 31 -12.54 -11.55 7.96
C ASP A 31 -12.29 -12.15 6.57
N SER A 32 -13.26 -12.05 5.63
CA SER A 32 -13.06 -12.45 4.25
C SER A 32 -14.06 -11.78 3.28
N VAL A 33 -13.64 -11.66 2.02
CA VAL A 33 -14.47 -11.34 0.87
C VAL A 33 -14.18 -12.40 -0.19
N SER A 34 -15.19 -13.05 -0.73
CA SER A 34 -15.03 -14.11 -1.74
C SER A 34 -16.07 -13.96 -2.84
N PRO A 35 -15.63 -13.79 -4.10
CA PRO A 35 -14.24 -13.68 -4.54
C PRO A 35 -13.60 -12.34 -4.12
N ASP A 36 -12.26 -12.29 -3.96
CA ASP A 36 -11.50 -11.05 -3.71
C ASP A 36 -11.63 -10.05 -4.88
N VAL A 37 -11.72 -10.58 -6.10
CA VAL A 37 -11.94 -9.84 -7.35
C VAL A 37 -13.08 -10.53 -8.10
N VAL A 38 -14.13 -9.81 -8.41
CA VAL A 38 -15.24 -10.33 -9.24
C VAL A 38 -14.80 -10.29 -10.70
N THR A 39 -14.94 -11.43 -11.39
CA THR A 39 -14.63 -11.61 -12.81
C THR A 39 -15.86 -12.13 -13.56
N THR A 40 -15.79 -12.21 -14.89
CA THR A 40 -16.83 -12.82 -15.72
C THR A 40 -17.08 -14.30 -15.42
N SER A 41 -16.11 -15.00 -14.83
CA SER A 41 -16.17 -16.41 -14.44
C SER A 41 -16.45 -16.64 -12.95
N SER A 42 -16.61 -15.57 -12.18
CA SER A 42 -16.96 -15.68 -10.76
C SER A 42 -18.37 -16.23 -10.56
N GLU A 43 -18.64 -16.80 -9.38
CA GLU A 43 -20.01 -17.06 -8.94
C GLU A 43 -20.83 -15.76 -8.96
N PRO A 44 -22.15 -15.83 -9.22
CA PRO A 44 -23.01 -14.65 -9.37
C PRO A 44 -23.30 -13.93 -8.04
N SER A 45 -22.64 -14.32 -6.96
CA SER A 45 -22.77 -13.73 -5.61
C SER A 45 -21.43 -13.51 -4.95
N VAL A 46 -21.38 -12.50 -4.08
CA VAL A 46 -20.23 -12.24 -3.19
C VAL A 46 -20.57 -12.69 -1.78
N THR A 47 -19.69 -13.47 -1.17
CA THR A 47 -19.75 -13.84 0.25
C THR A 47 -18.80 -12.95 1.06
N ILE A 48 -19.33 -12.29 2.07
CA ILE A 48 -18.58 -11.42 2.99
C ILE A 48 -18.75 -12.00 4.39
N THR A 49 -17.63 -12.26 5.07
CA THR A 49 -17.65 -12.65 6.50
C THR A 49 -16.97 -11.58 7.33
N ALA A 50 -17.54 -11.33 8.50
CA ALA A 50 -16.99 -10.38 9.46
C ALA A 50 -17.28 -10.85 10.88
N THR A 51 -16.49 -10.39 11.83
CA THR A 51 -16.71 -10.59 13.27
C THR A 51 -17.12 -9.28 13.90
N VAL A 52 -18.24 -9.29 14.64
CA VAL A 52 -18.70 -8.17 15.48
C VAL A 52 -18.29 -8.44 16.91
N ILE A 53 -17.53 -7.54 17.52
CA ILE A 53 -16.95 -7.70 18.86
C ILE A 53 -17.48 -6.59 19.76
N ASN A 54 -17.97 -6.92 20.95
CA ASN A 54 -18.29 -5.92 21.96
C ASN A 54 -17.00 -5.49 22.67
N ILE A 55 -16.52 -4.29 22.35
CA ILE A 55 -15.33 -3.65 22.96
C ILE A 55 -15.71 -2.67 24.09
N GLY A 56 -17.01 -2.44 24.29
CA GLY A 56 -17.52 -1.53 25.28
C GLY A 56 -17.50 -2.08 26.72
N ASP A 57 -18.01 -1.27 27.64
CA ASP A 57 -18.05 -1.55 29.07
C ASP A 57 -19.32 -2.29 29.54
N ARG A 58 -20.30 -2.47 28.64
CA ARG A 58 -21.63 -3.04 28.95
C ARG A 58 -22.16 -3.94 27.84
N PRO A 59 -23.15 -4.79 28.10
CA PRO A 59 -23.83 -5.58 27.07
C PRO A 59 -24.53 -4.72 26.04
N VAL A 60 -24.58 -5.24 24.80
CA VAL A 60 -25.35 -4.69 23.69
C VAL A 60 -26.37 -5.71 23.24
N ARG A 61 -27.64 -5.33 23.21
CA ARG A 61 -28.77 -6.17 22.79
C ARG A 61 -29.23 -5.82 21.38
N ASP A 62 -29.98 -6.74 20.77
CA ASP A 62 -30.60 -6.60 19.46
C ASP A 62 -29.58 -6.18 18.42
N VAL A 63 -28.45 -6.93 18.36
CA VAL A 63 -27.37 -6.64 17.42
C VAL A 63 -27.80 -7.08 16.02
N LEU A 64 -27.98 -6.11 15.13
CA LEU A 64 -28.42 -6.27 13.76
C LEU A 64 -27.37 -5.74 12.80
N ALA A 65 -27.22 -6.37 11.64
CA ALA A 65 -26.32 -5.88 10.59
C ALA A 65 -26.99 -5.87 9.22
N ARG A 66 -26.57 -4.97 8.34
CA ARG A 66 -26.86 -4.98 6.92
C ARG A 66 -25.65 -4.58 6.10
N LEU A 67 -25.65 -5.02 4.85
CA LEU A 67 -24.71 -4.57 3.85
C LEU A 67 -25.32 -3.40 3.07
N GLU A 68 -24.50 -2.39 2.81
CA GLU A 68 -24.82 -1.24 1.96
C GLU A 68 -23.76 -1.15 0.84
N HIS A 69 -24.11 -0.56 -0.29
CA HIS A 69 -23.23 -0.33 -1.42
C HIS A 69 -23.34 1.11 -1.92
N ALA A 70 -22.31 1.58 -2.63
CA ALA A 70 -22.30 2.87 -3.29
C ALA A 70 -21.95 2.73 -4.78
N PRO A 71 -22.24 3.74 -5.63
CA PRO A 71 -21.82 3.75 -7.03
C PRO A 71 -20.31 3.54 -7.19
N ALA A 72 -19.92 3.09 -8.38
CA ALA A 72 -18.49 2.90 -8.70
C ALA A 72 -17.67 4.17 -8.48
N VAL A 73 -16.47 4.01 -7.96
CA VAL A 73 -15.52 5.11 -7.71
C VAL A 73 -15.11 5.75 -9.03
N ALA A 74 -15.45 7.02 -9.20
CA ALA A 74 -15.21 7.77 -10.44
C ALA A 74 -13.87 8.53 -10.47
N THR A 75 -13.24 8.78 -9.32
CA THR A 75 -12.01 9.57 -9.21
C THR A 75 -10.97 8.89 -8.33
N PRO A 76 -9.67 9.14 -8.53
CA PRO A 76 -8.62 8.59 -7.67
C PRO A 76 -8.81 8.94 -6.18
N ALA A 77 -9.20 10.17 -5.89
CA ALA A 77 -9.50 10.60 -4.51
C ALA A 77 -10.65 9.79 -3.90
N GLY A 78 -11.63 9.39 -4.71
CA GLY A 78 -12.75 8.55 -4.31
C GLY A 78 -12.33 7.20 -3.74
N LEU A 79 -11.17 6.64 -4.15
CA LEU A 79 -10.59 5.43 -3.56
C LEU A 79 -10.34 5.56 -2.05
N ARG A 80 -10.13 6.78 -1.58
CA ARG A 80 -9.87 7.06 -0.15
C ARG A 80 -11.09 7.67 0.53
N THR A 81 -11.69 8.68 -0.08
CA THR A 81 -12.82 9.41 0.52
C THR A 81 -14.06 8.53 0.69
N SER A 82 -14.28 7.53 -0.17
CA SER A 82 -15.38 6.58 0.00
C SER A 82 -15.23 5.66 1.23
N LEU A 83 -14.01 5.51 1.74
CA LEU A 83 -13.72 4.77 2.98
C LEU A 83 -13.90 5.62 4.24
N GLY A 84 -13.98 6.96 4.09
CA GLY A 84 -14.17 7.92 5.18
C GLY A 84 -15.62 7.93 5.73
N THR A 85 -15.79 8.53 6.91
CA THR A 85 -17.08 8.56 7.62
C THR A 85 -18.15 9.40 6.95
N ASP A 86 -17.77 10.39 6.15
CA ASP A 86 -18.69 11.39 5.55
C ASP A 86 -19.16 11.02 4.13
N GLY A 87 -18.86 9.80 3.68
CA GLY A 87 -19.26 9.33 2.35
C GLY A 87 -20.78 9.25 2.20
N ALA A 88 -21.36 10.20 1.46
CA ALA A 88 -22.75 10.16 1.05
C ALA A 88 -22.96 9.14 -0.06
N GLY A 89 -24.16 8.54 -0.16
CA GLY A 89 -24.56 7.74 -1.31
C GLY A 89 -24.50 6.24 -1.12
N PHE A 90 -24.40 5.74 0.11
CA PHE A 90 -24.62 4.31 0.38
C PHE A 90 -26.10 3.98 0.43
N GLU A 91 -26.50 2.94 -0.30
CA GLU A 91 -27.84 2.38 -0.35
C GLU A 91 -27.83 0.95 0.22
N ALA A 92 -28.96 0.51 0.80
CA ALA A 92 -29.06 -0.82 1.36
C ALA A 92 -28.98 -1.90 0.26
N ALA A 93 -27.99 -2.79 0.35
CA ALA A 93 -27.89 -3.98 -0.48
C ALA A 93 -28.63 -5.17 0.12
N THR A 94 -28.85 -5.17 1.45
CA THR A 94 -29.60 -6.19 2.18
C THR A 94 -30.54 -5.54 3.21
N GLU A 95 -31.57 -6.29 3.62
CA GLU A 95 -32.28 -5.95 4.85
C GLU A 95 -31.39 -6.18 6.07
N PHE A 96 -31.82 -5.65 7.25
CA PHE A 96 -31.15 -5.98 8.49
C PHE A 96 -31.35 -7.45 8.86
N THR A 97 -30.28 -8.12 9.23
CA THR A 97 -30.29 -9.50 9.73
C THR A 97 -29.78 -9.56 11.17
N ASP A 98 -30.31 -10.53 11.92
CA ASP A 98 -29.88 -10.76 13.30
C ASP A 98 -28.44 -11.28 13.35
N VAL A 99 -27.59 -10.64 14.16
CA VAL A 99 -26.21 -11.08 14.46
C VAL A 99 -26.19 -11.77 15.81
N ALA A 100 -26.75 -11.14 16.85
CA ALA A 100 -26.86 -11.71 18.18
C ALA A 100 -27.99 -11.02 18.95
N ALA A 101 -28.74 -11.81 19.77
CA ALA A 101 -29.73 -11.25 20.67
C ALA A 101 -29.07 -10.37 21.75
N GLU A 102 -27.88 -10.75 22.21
CA GLU A 102 -27.07 -10.00 23.16
C GLU A 102 -25.57 -10.33 22.95
N LEU A 103 -24.71 -9.33 23.03
CA LEU A 103 -23.25 -9.47 23.13
C LEU A 103 -22.80 -8.85 24.44
N GLY A 104 -22.37 -9.70 25.38
CA GLY A 104 -21.72 -9.27 26.62
C GLY A 104 -20.32 -8.68 26.31
N ARG A 105 -19.74 -8.00 27.30
CA ARG A 105 -18.40 -7.40 27.18
C ARG A 105 -17.35 -8.43 26.74
N GLY A 106 -16.60 -8.11 25.70
CA GLY A 106 -15.55 -8.98 25.13
C GLY A 106 -16.09 -10.17 24.31
N GLN A 107 -17.41 -10.35 24.21
CA GLN A 107 -17.99 -11.37 23.34
C GLN A 107 -17.98 -10.94 21.88
N ALA A 108 -17.94 -11.93 21.00
CA ALA A 108 -17.96 -11.77 19.56
C ALA A 108 -19.01 -12.67 18.92
N ALA A 109 -19.54 -12.22 17.78
CA ALA A 109 -20.40 -13.00 16.91
C ALA A 109 -19.96 -12.89 15.46
N GLU A 110 -20.08 -14.00 14.74
CA GLU A 110 -19.79 -14.04 13.30
C GLU A 110 -20.98 -13.51 12.52
N LEU A 111 -20.68 -12.73 11.47
CA LEU A 111 -21.62 -12.18 10.53
C LEU A 111 -21.26 -12.68 9.14
N ARG A 112 -22.28 -13.13 8.37
CA ARG A 112 -22.10 -13.58 6.99
C ARG A 112 -23.18 -13.00 6.09
N PHE A 113 -22.76 -12.36 5.01
CA PHE A 113 -23.60 -11.98 3.87
C PHE A 113 -23.26 -12.85 2.66
N ALA A 114 -24.27 -13.31 1.94
CA ALA A 114 -24.13 -13.89 0.60
C ALA A 114 -25.08 -13.12 -0.30
N VAL A 115 -24.55 -12.21 -1.13
CA VAL A 115 -25.35 -11.20 -1.82
C VAL A 115 -25.14 -11.33 -3.33
N PRO A 116 -26.21 -11.45 -4.12
CA PRO A 116 -26.15 -11.42 -5.58
C PRO A 116 -25.50 -10.13 -6.08
N ILE A 117 -24.71 -10.26 -7.14
CA ILE A 117 -24.00 -9.12 -7.74
C ILE A 117 -24.97 -8.25 -8.54
N ARG A 118 -25.79 -8.88 -9.40
CA ARG A 118 -26.68 -8.19 -10.33
C ARG A 118 -28.02 -7.79 -9.70
N PRO A 119 -28.68 -6.74 -10.25
CA PRO A 119 -30.05 -6.40 -9.86
C PRO A 119 -31.05 -7.52 -10.19
N GLY A 120 -32.26 -7.41 -9.65
CA GLY A 120 -33.35 -8.34 -9.93
C GLY A 120 -33.77 -9.21 -8.76
N GLN A 121 -33.08 -9.12 -7.63
CA GLN A 121 -33.45 -9.75 -6.37
C GLN A 121 -33.68 -8.69 -5.29
N PRO A 122 -34.50 -8.94 -4.26
CA PRO A 122 -34.77 -7.96 -3.18
C PRO A 122 -33.52 -7.49 -2.44
N SER A 123 -32.49 -8.36 -2.40
CA SER A 123 -31.18 -8.04 -1.82
C SER A 123 -30.13 -8.31 -2.88
N SER A 124 -29.45 -7.25 -3.35
CA SER A 124 -28.36 -7.36 -4.33
C SER A 124 -27.42 -6.17 -4.24
N LEU A 125 -26.22 -6.31 -4.82
CA LEU A 125 -25.26 -5.21 -4.96
C LEU A 125 -25.61 -4.26 -6.10
N ASN A 126 -26.59 -4.60 -6.96
CA ASN A 126 -27.02 -3.83 -8.13
C ASN A 126 -25.87 -3.45 -9.08
N ILE A 127 -24.88 -4.33 -9.25
CA ILE A 127 -23.71 -4.09 -10.09
C ILE A 127 -23.96 -4.67 -11.49
N GLU A 128 -23.92 -3.80 -12.50
CA GLU A 128 -24.13 -4.15 -13.91
C GLU A 128 -22.91 -3.94 -14.80
N THR A 129 -21.90 -3.19 -14.32
CA THR A 129 -20.70 -2.84 -15.11
C THR A 129 -19.43 -3.09 -14.31
N PRO A 130 -18.27 -3.36 -14.98
CA PRO A 130 -16.99 -3.36 -14.34
C PRO A 130 -16.68 -2.02 -13.65
N GLY A 131 -16.00 -2.06 -12.49
CA GLY A 131 -15.65 -0.88 -11.70
C GLY A 131 -15.16 -1.25 -10.30
N VAL A 132 -14.85 -0.25 -9.50
CA VAL A 132 -14.51 -0.42 -8.07
C VAL A 132 -15.66 0.12 -7.24
N TYR A 133 -16.28 -0.72 -6.45
CA TYR A 133 -17.51 -0.41 -5.70
C TYR A 133 -17.26 -0.34 -4.20
N PRO A 134 -17.54 0.80 -3.53
CA PRO A 134 -17.51 0.88 -2.08
C PRO A 134 -18.65 0.06 -1.46
N LEU A 135 -18.31 -0.78 -0.48
CA LEU A 135 -19.24 -1.52 0.35
C LEU A 135 -19.12 -1.07 1.80
N LEU A 136 -20.23 -1.16 2.54
CA LEU A 136 -20.31 -0.78 3.93
C LEU A 136 -21.09 -1.83 4.73
N ILE A 137 -20.47 -2.37 5.77
CA ILE A 137 -21.14 -3.14 6.81
C ILE A 137 -21.62 -2.16 7.89
N ASN A 138 -22.93 -2.12 8.11
CA ASN A 138 -23.57 -1.28 9.11
C ASN A 138 -24.09 -2.16 10.24
N VAL A 139 -23.65 -1.91 11.48
CA VAL A 139 -24.08 -2.67 12.67
C VAL A 139 -24.80 -1.74 13.64
N ASN A 140 -26.04 -2.11 13.95
CA ASN A 140 -26.89 -1.46 14.93
C ASN A 140 -27.00 -2.32 16.17
N GLY A 141 -27.38 -1.70 17.29
CA GLY A 141 -27.67 -2.41 18.55
C GLY A 141 -28.15 -1.45 19.62
N THR A 142 -28.51 -2.00 20.76
CA THR A 142 -29.00 -1.26 21.93
C THR A 142 -28.09 -1.52 23.13
N PRO A 143 -27.14 -0.63 23.45
CA PRO A 143 -26.33 -0.74 24.66
C PRO A 143 -27.25 -0.67 25.93
N ASP A 144 -26.90 -1.39 26.98
CA ASP A 144 -27.61 -1.26 28.27
C ASP A 144 -27.59 0.20 28.71
N TYR A 145 -28.76 0.70 29.15
CA TYR A 145 -28.99 2.12 29.50
C TYR A 145 -28.83 3.10 28.34
N GLY A 146 -28.84 2.60 27.10
CA GLY A 146 -28.79 3.41 25.87
C GLY A 146 -30.06 3.26 25.02
N SER A 147 -30.07 3.93 23.88
CA SER A 147 -31.10 3.82 22.84
C SER A 147 -30.57 3.01 21.65
N PRO A 148 -31.46 2.41 20.82
CA PRO A 148 -31.04 1.80 19.56
C PRO A 148 -30.28 2.81 18.70
N ALA A 149 -29.10 2.42 18.22
CA ALA A 149 -28.23 3.27 17.43
C ALA A 149 -27.36 2.43 16.48
N ARG A 150 -26.79 3.10 15.46
CA ARG A 150 -25.63 2.57 14.74
C ARG A 150 -24.42 2.62 15.68
N LEU A 151 -23.83 1.46 15.93
CA LEU A 151 -22.74 1.33 16.91
C LEU A 151 -21.36 1.17 16.26
N ASP A 152 -21.32 0.63 15.05
CA ASP A 152 -20.12 0.63 14.24
C ASP A 152 -20.46 0.50 12.76
N GLN A 153 -19.51 0.88 11.90
CA GLN A 153 -19.59 0.70 10.46
C GLN A 153 -18.19 0.42 9.91
N ARG A 154 -18.11 -0.48 8.92
CA ARG A 154 -16.86 -0.80 8.25
C ARG A 154 -17.03 -0.69 6.75
N ARG A 155 -16.15 0.07 6.10
CA ARG A 155 -16.11 0.24 4.66
C ARG A 155 -14.92 -0.48 4.06
N PHE A 156 -15.08 -0.94 2.84
CA PHE A 156 -14.04 -1.54 2.03
C PHE A 156 -14.44 -1.48 0.55
N LEU A 157 -13.48 -1.70 -0.35
CA LEU A 157 -13.70 -1.65 -1.79
C LEU A 157 -13.84 -3.05 -2.37
N LEU A 158 -14.74 -3.23 -3.32
CA LEU A 158 -14.90 -4.44 -4.11
C LEU A 158 -14.53 -4.17 -5.59
N PRO A 159 -13.46 -4.76 -6.13
CA PRO A 159 -13.13 -4.63 -7.53
C PRO A 159 -13.91 -5.65 -8.35
N VAL A 160 -14.56 -5.17 -9.40
CA VAL A 160 -15.34 -5.95 -10.38
C VAL A 160 -14.69 -5.76 -11.74
N THR A 161 -13.87 -6.71 -12.16
CA THR A 161 -13.21 -6.67 -13.49
C THR A 161 -14.13 -7.17 -14.60
N GLY A 162 -15.16 -7.93 -14.23
CA GLY A 162 -16.21 -8.36 -15.15
C GLY A 162 -17.42 -8.84 -14.36
N VAL A 163 -18.62 -8.67 -14.92
CA VAL A 163 -19.86 -9.07 -14.27
C VAL A 163 -20.25 -10.46 -14.75
N PRO A 164 -20.36 -11.47 -13.87
CA PRO A 164 -20.73 -12.83 -14.25
C PRO A 164 -22.17 -12.90 -14.79
N ALA A 165 -22.50 -13.95 -15.53
CA ALA A 165 -23.84 -14.19 -16.01
C ALA A 165 -24.85 -14.34 -14.86
N ASP A 166 -26.08 -13.91 -15.08
CA ASP A 166 -27.19 -14.23 -14.18
C ASP A 166 -27.67 -15.67 -14.44
N THR A 167 -27.52 -16.52 -13.43
CA THR A 167 -27.98 -17.93 -13.52
C THR A 167 -29.51 -18.08 -13.61
N GLY A 168 -30.27 -17.01 -13.33
CA GLY A 168 -31.73 -16.97 -13.42
C GLY A 168 -32.29 -16.74 -14.84
N SER A 169 -31.48 -16.21 -15.76
CA SER A 169 -31.96 -15.77 -17.10
C SER A 169 -32.11 -16.89 -18.15
N GLY A 170 -31.69 -18.11 -17.86
CA GLY A 170 -31.79 -19.25 -18.79
C GLY A 170 -30.81 -19.21 -19.98
N ASN A 171 -29.99 -18.14 -20.13
CA ASN A 171 -28.92 -18.03 -21.12
C ASN A 171 -27.62 -17.54 -20.47
N PRO A 172 -26.82 -18.44 -19.96
CA PRO A 172 -25.63 -18.08 -19.17
C PRO A 172 -24.53 -17.31 -19.94
N LEU A 173 -24.60 -17.22 -21.25
CA LEU A 173 -23.60 -16.50 -22.07
C LEU A 173 -24.09 -15.14 -22.56
N ALA A 174 -25.38 -14.83 -22.49
CA ALA A 174 -25.94 -13.60 -23.06
C ALA A 174 -25.70 -12.36 -22.16
N ASP A 175 -25.46 -12.57 -20.85
CA ASP A 175 -25.48 -11.50 -19.85
C ASP A 175 -24.14 -11.23 -19.18
N VAL A 176 -23.06 -11.88 -19.64
CA VAL A 176 -21.71 -11.59 -19.15
C VAL A 176 -21.26 -10.21 -19.62
N VAL A 177 -20.79 -9.36 -18.71
CA VAL A 177 -20.19 -8.06 -19.05
C VAL A 177 -18.70 -8.12 -18.84
N ALA A 178 -17.95 -8.15 -19.94
CA ALA A 178 -16.51 -8.11 -19.93
C ALA A 178 -15.98 -6.67 -19.72
N PRO A 179 -14.75 -6.50 -19.25
CA PRO A 179 -14.10 -5.18 -19.18
C PRO A 179 -13.88 -4.60 -20.58
N ASP A 180 -13.89 -3.27 -20.68
CA ASP A 180 -13.52 -2.59 -21.93
C ASP A 180 -12.00 -2.64 -22.14
N THR A 181 -11.57 -3.44 -23.11
CA THR A 181 -10.15 -3.58 -23.49
C THR A 181 -9.72 -2.69 -24.66
N ALA A 182 -10.62 -1.85 -25.18
CA ALA A 182 -10.32 -0.99 -26.33
C ALA A 182 -9.26 0.08 -26.05
N LYS A 183 -9.11 0.46 -24.78
CA LYS A 183 -8.13 1.46 -24.32
C LYS A 183 -7.22 0.85 -23.25
N PRO A 184 -6.19 0.06 -23.61
CA PRO A 184 -5.30 -0.56 -22.65
C PRO A 184 -4.53 0.47 -21.83
N VAL A 185 -4.21 0.14 -20.58
CA VAL A 185 -3.38 0.92 -19.68
C VAL A 185 -2.03 0.25 -19.54
N GLY A 186 -0.95 1.01 -19.80
CA GLY A 186 0.41 0.53 -19.50
C GLY A 186 0.64 0.57 -17.99
N VAL A 187 1.06 -0.55 -17.38
CA VAL A 187 1.33 -0.61 -15.95
C VAL A 187 2.81 -0.85 -15.70
N THR A 188 3.40 -0.10 -14.77
CA THR A 188 4.74 -0.34 -14.24
C THR A 188 4.67 -0.38 -12.72
N MET A 189 5.01 -1.52 -12.11
CA MET A 189 5.11 -1.65 -10.67
C MET A 189 6.56 -1.59 -10.23
N LEU A 190 6.92 -0.61 -9.42
CA LEU A 190 8.23 -0.47 -8.79
C LEU A 190 8.27 -1.33 -7.52
N TRP A 191 8.81 -2.53 -7.62
CA TRP A 191 8.86 -3.50 -6.53
C TRP A 191 10.00 -3.18 -5.57
N PRO A 192 9.72 -2.77 -4.32
CA PRO A 192 10.72 -2.22 -3.43
C PRO A 192 11.58 -3.31 -2.79
N LEU A 193 12.89 -3.15 -2.89
CA LEU A 193 13.87 -3.93 -2.14
C LEU A 193 14.80 -2.98 -1.39
N ALA A 194 14.36 -2.55 -0.21
CA ALA A 194 15.09 -1.61 0.64
C ALA A 194 14.94 -1.98 2.13
N ASP A 195 15.87 -1.53 2.96
CA ASP A 195 15.83 -1.65 4.42
C ASP A 195 16.39 -0.38 5.06
N LYS A 196 16.40 -0.31 6.39
CA LYS A 196 17.12 0.71 7.14
C LYS A 196 18.63 0.48 6.97
N PRO A 197 19.45 1.55 6.91
CA PRO A 197 20.90 1.42 6.97
C PRO A 197 21.34 0.63 8.21
N ARG A 198 22.18 -0.40 8.01
CA ARG A 198 22.60 -1.33 9.06
C ARG A 198 24.10 -1.29 9.32
N LEU A 199 24.88 -0.68 8.44
CA LEU A 199 26.34 -0.55 8.64
C LEU A 199 26.62 0.32 9.87
N ALA A 200 27.38 -0.23 10.78
CA ALA A 200 27.82 0.53 11.98
C ALA A 200 28.77 1.65 11.56
N PRO A 201 28.76 2.80 12.27
CA PRO A 201 29.78 3.84 12.10
C PRO A 201 31.19 3.24 12.20
N GLY A 202 32.05 3.59 11.27
CA GLY A 202 33.41 3.01 11.22
C GLY A 202 34.45 3.99 10.66
N VAL A 203 35.66 3.51 10.53
CA VAL A 203 36.77 4.27 9.91
C VAL A 203 36.55 4.35 8.40
N PRO A 204 36.92 5.44 7.74
CA PRO A 204 36.94 5.52 6.29
C PRO A 204 37.69 4.33 5.67
N GLY A 205 37.09 3.66 4.68
CA GLY A 205 37.64 2.44 4.09
C GLY A 205 37.13 1.14 4.69
N GLY A 206 36.32 1.21 5.74
CA GLY A 206 35.66 0.07 6.36
C GLY A 206 36.54 -0.74 7.33
N THR A 207 35.95 -1.77 7.90
CA THR A 207 36.62 -2.77 8.75
C THR A 207 36.42 -4.16 8.17
N THR A 208 37.37 -5.05 8.41
CA THR A 208 37.21 -6.48 8.05
C THR A 208 37.31 -7.32 9.32
N PRO A 209 36.28 -8.07 9.70
CA PRO A 209 34.95 -8.20 9.05
C PRO A 209 34.12 -6.92 9.14
N VAL A 210 33.16 -6.76 8.20
CA VAL A 210 32.20 -5.66 8.22
C VAL A 210 31.33 -5.74 9.49
N ARG A 211 30.98 -4.58 10.03
CA ARG A 211 30.26 -4.47 11.29
C ARG A 211 28.89 -3.89 11.08
N LEU A 212 27.85 -4.57 11.58
CA LEU A 212 26.47 -4.13 11.56
C LEU A 212 26.03 -3.62 12.95
N MET A 213 25.04 -2.75 12.97
CA MET A 213 24.43 -2.22 14.20
C MET A 213 23.58 -3.26 14.93
N ASN A 214 22.95 -4.19 14.18
CA ASN A 214 22.15 -5.30 14.71
C ASN A 214 22.06 -6.42 13.67
N ASP A 215 21.44 -7.54 14.04
CA ASP A 215 21.26 -8.73 13.19
C ASP A 215 19.84 -8.89 12.59
N ASP A 216 19.01 -7.85 12.64
CA ASP A 216 17.61 -7.91 12.15
C ASP A 216 17.54 -8.26 10.66
N LEU A 217 18.54 -7.83 9.87
CA LEU A 217 18.58 -8.14 8.44
C LEU A 217 18.70 -9.65 8.18
N ALA A 218 19.37 -10.41 9.07
CA ALA A 218 19.43 -11.86 8.98
C ALA A 218 18.02 -12.48 9.04
N VAL A 219 17.15 -11.97 9.90
CA VAL A 219 15.76 -12.40 10.02
C VAL A 219 14.96 -12.00 8.78
N SER A 220 15.17 -10.80 8.26
CA SER A 220 14.46 -10.30 7.07
C SER A 220 14.79 -11.08 5.80
N LEU A 221 16.02 -11.61 5.69
CA LEU A 221 16.49 -12.40 4.55
C LEU A 221 16.18 -13.92 4.67
N ALA A 222 15.85 -14.38 5.88
CA ALA A 222 15.51 -15.79 6.13
C ALA A 222 14.08 -16.12 5.67
N PRO A 223 13.74 -17.43 5.46
CA PRO A 223 12.39 -17.85 5.13
C PRO A 223 11.32 -17.27 6.07
N GLY A 224 10.30 -16.64 5.50
CA GLY A 224 9.24 -15.91 6.22
C GLY A 224 9.60 -14.49 6.65
N GLY A 225 10.81 -14.03 6.38
CA GLY A 225 11.22 -12.64 6.59
C GLY A 225 10.69 -11.69 5.52
N ARG A 226 10.70 -10.41 5.81
CA ARG A 226 10.12 -9.38 4.92
C ARG A 226 10.75 -9.33 3.53
N LEU A 227 12.09 -9.26 3.43
CA LEU A 227 12.79 -9.22 2.14
C LEU A 227 12.72 -10.55 1.40
N GLU A 228 12.69 -11.65 2.13
CA GLU A 228 12.46 -12.97 1.55
C GLU A 228 11.05 -13.08 0.95
N THR A 229 10.02 -12.62 1.66
CA THR A 229 8.63 -12.59 1.17
C THR A 229 8.51 -11.77 -0.12
N LEU A 230 9.12 -10.59 -0.19
CA LEU A 230 9.11 -9.75 -1.40
C LEU A 230 9.81 -10.44 -2.58
N LEU A 231 10.96 -11.05 -2.34
CA LEU A 231 11.69 -11.76 -3.39
C LEU A 231 10.93 -13.01 -3.87
N ALA A 232 10.40 -13.82 -2.94
CA ALA A 232 9.64 -15.02 -3.26
C ALA A 232 8.35 -14.70 -4.04
N ALA A 233 7.68 -13.59 -3.75
CA ALA A 233 6.51 -13.15 -4.50
C ALA A 233 6.87 -12.75 -5.94
N ALA A 234 7.96 -12.02 -6.15
CA ALA A 234 8.46 -11.68 -7.48
C ALA A 234 8.88 -12.91 -8.28
N GLU A 235 9.57 -13.87 -7.66
CA GLU A 235 9.92 -15.16 -8.28
C GLU A 235 8.68 -15.95 -8.70
N PHE A 236 7.70 -16.05 -7.81
CA PHE A 236 6.44 -16.75 -8.08
C PHE A 236 5.70 -16.13 -9.27
N ALA A 237 5.52 -14.79 -9.26
CA ALA A 237 4.81 -14.07 -10.31
C ALA A 237 5.48 -14.20 -11.68
N THR A 238 6.82 -14.28 -11.72
CA THR A 238 7.62 -14.35 -12.95
C THR A 238 8.03 -15.78 -13.33
N SER A 239 7.49 -16.79 -12.64
CA SER A 239 7.78 -18.21 -12.94
C SER A 239 7.05 -18.64 -14.22
N PRO A 240 7.76 -19.20 -15.23
CA PRO A 240 7.14 -19.63 -16.47
C PRO A 240 6.01 -20.64 -16.25
N GLY A 241 4.81 -20.34 -16.78
CA GLY A 241 3.66 -21.25 -16.76
C GLY A 241 2.88 -21.35 -15.44
N ALA A 242 3.31 -20.63 -14.37
CA ALA A 242 2.62 -20.68 -13.10
C ALA A 242 1.51 -19.61 -12.96
N VAL A 243 1.83 -18.34 -13.26
CA VAL A 243 0.92 -17.21 -13.04
C VAL A 243 0.77 -16.35 -14.29
N ASP A 244 1.82 -16.24 -15.11
CA ASP A 244 1.87 -15.33 -16.24
C ASP A 244 2.21 -16.05 -17.56
N PRO A 245 1.21 -16.71 -18.21
CA PRO A 245 1.43 -17.40 -19.48
C PRO A 245 1.88 -16.48 -20.62
N GLY A 246 1.55 -15.18 -20.53
CA GLY A 246 1.84 -14.15 -21.54
C GLY A 246 3.10 -13.36 -21.28
N ALA A 247 3.83 -13.62 -20.19
CA ALA A 247 4.95 -12.82 -19.70
C ALA A 247 4.63 -11.31 -19.58
N GLY A 248 3.39 -10.97 -19.25
CA GLY A 248 2.91 -9.61 -19.04
C GLY A 248 3.53 -8.98 -17.82
N ILE A 249 3.57 -9.71 -16.72
CA ILE A 249 4.12 -9.26 -15.45
C ILE A 249 5.64 -9.00 -15.53
N ASP A 250 6.38 -9.78 -16.32
CA ASP A 250 7.82 -9.57 -16.53
C ASP A 250 8.11 -8.20 -17.14
N ARG A 251 7.19 -7.64 -17.94
CA ARG A 251 7.30 -6.30 -18.54
C ARG A 251 6.79 -5.20 -17.62
N ALA A 252 5.85 -5.52 -16.74
CA ALA A 252 5.23 -4.57 -15.82
C ALA A 252 6.02 -4.39 -14.52
N LEU A 253 6.82 -5.39 -14.11
CA LEU A 253 7.52 -5.39 -12.82
C LEU A 253 8.95 -4.87 -12.98
N CYS A 254 9.30 -3.85 -12.19
CA CYS A 254 10.64 -3.27 -12.12
C CYS A 254 11.13 -3.30 -10.67
N LEU A 255 12.25 -3.94 -10.40
CA LEU A 255 12.85 -3.98 -9.06
C LEU A 255 13.44 -2.60 -8.72
N ALA A 256 12.90 -1.95 -7.70
CA ALA A 256 13.42 -0.70 -7.14
C ALA A 256 14.34 -1.03 -5.95
N VAL A 257 15.64 -1.04 -6.19
CA VAL A 257 16.62 -1.62 -5.26
C VAL A 257 17.43 -0.52 -4.58
N ASP A 258 17.47 -0.56 -3.25
CA ASP A 258 18.36 0.32 -2.47
C ASP A 258 19.81 -0.20 -2.53
N PRO A 259 20.73 0.62 -3.05
CA PRO A 259 22.16 0.25 -3.11
C PRO A 259 22.78 -0.06 -1.73
N ASP A 260 22.34 0.62 -0.67
CA ASP A 260 22.82 0.37 0.70
C ASP A 260 22.47 -1.04 1.19
N LEU A 261 21.24 -1.49 0.90
CA LEU A 261 20.82 -2.87 1.17
C LEU A 261 21.75 -3.87 0.47
N LEU A 262 22.05 -3.65 -0.84
CA LEU A 262 22.92 -4.57 -1.58
C LEU A 262 24.34 -4.59 -1.06
N VAL A 263 24.91 -3.43 -0.73
CA VAL A 263 26.26 -3.34 -0.11
C VAL A 263 26.29 -4.13 1.20
N THR A 264 25.27 -3.93 2.04
CA THR A 264 25.18 -4.61 3.33
C THR A 264 25.03 -6.13 3.17
N VAL A 265 24.09 -6.59 2.33
CA VAL A 265 23.88 -8.03 2.08
C VAL A 265 25.11 -8.67 1.44
N ASN A 266 25.73 -8.01 0.47
CA ASN A 266 26.96 -8.52 -0.15
C ASN A 266 28.09 -8.65 0.88
N ALA A 267 28.26 -7.70 1.79
CA ALA A 267 29.21 -7.80 2.88
C ALA A 267 28.91 -8.97 3.84
N MET A 268 27.62 -9.21 4.16
CA MET A 268 27.19 -10.34 4.98
C MET A 268 27.58 -11.70 4.37
N THR A 269 27.63 -11.83 3.04
CA THR A 269 28.03 -13.08 2.37
C THR A 269 29.47 -13.48 2.68
N ALA A 270 30.36 -12.52 2.90
CA ALA A 270 31.75 -12.76 3.28
C ALA A 270 31.94 -13.07 4.78
N GLY A 271 30.90 -12.84 5.58
CA GLY A 271 30.92 -12.91 7.05
C GLY A 271 31.04 -11.52 7.65
N TYR A 272 30.36 -11.31 8.79
CA TYR A 272 30.24 -10.02 9.44
C TYR A 272 30.15 -10.18 10.97
N VAL A 273 30.30 -9.07 11.69
CA VAL A 273 30.07 -9.00 13.13
C VAL A 273 28.99 -7.98 13.44
N VAL A 274 28.34 -8.16 14.58
CA VAL A 274 27.29 -7.27 15.11
C VAL A 274 27.84 -6.50 16.29
N ALA A 275 27.63 -5.20 16.34
CA ALA A 275 28.03 -4.35 17.45
C ALA A 275 27.23 -4.69 18.71
N ASP A 276 27.89 -4.78 19.87
CA ASP A 276 27.22 -5.01 21.14
C ASP A 276 26.55 -3.73 21.67
N ALA A 277 27.03 -2.56 21.25
CA ALA A 277 26.46 -1.27 21.60
C ALA A 277 25.32 -0.89 20.62
N PRO A 278 24.14 -0.43 21.10
CA PRO A 278 22.99 -0.08 20.24
C PRO A 278 23.26 1.04 19.23
N ASP A 279 24.20 1.94 19.52
CA ASP A 279 24.63 3.03 18.65
C ASP A 279 25.67 2.60 17.60
N GLY A 280 26.11 1.33 17.64
CA GLY A 280 27.16 0.80 16.78
C GLY A 280 28.58 1.35 17.10
N LEU A 281 28.71 2.20 18.12
CA LEU A 281 30.00 2.73 18.59
C LEU A 281 30.67 1.71 19.52
N GLY A 282 31.92 1.91 19.82
CA GLY A 282 32.68 0.97 20.67
C GLY A 282 33.29 -0.19 19.87
N THR A 283 34.07 -1.05 20.51
CA THR A 283 34.85 -2.13 19.87
C THR A 283 34.30 -3.50 20.08
N ALA A 284 33.42 -3.71 21.08
CA ALA A 284 32.83 -5.00 21.39
C ALA A 284 31.83 -5.43 20.29
N SER A 285 31.91 -6.69 19.87
CA SER A 285 31.06 -7.25 18.83
C SER A 285 31.06 -8.77 18.90
N HIS A 286 30.01 -9.39 18.35
CA HIS A 286 29.89 -10.85 18.21
C HIS A 286 29.65 -11.23 16.74
N PRO A 287 29.88 -12.49 16.35
CA PRO A 287 29.61 -12.94 14.98
C PRO A 287 28.13 -12.82 14.60
N GLY A 288 27.84 -12.31 13.39
CA GLY A 288 26.49 -12.29 12.84
C GLY A 288 26.02 -13.69 12.40
N THR A 289 24.71 -13.92 12.40
CA THR A 289 24.10 -15.24 12.12
C THR A 289 23.57 -15.39 10.69
N GLY A 290 23.43 -14.30 9.93
CA GLY A 290 22.70 -14.25 8.66
C GLY A 290 23.49 -14.59 7.40
N ARG A 291 24.76 -15.06 7.49
CA ARG A 291 25.59 -15.31 6.30
C ARG A 291 24.93 -16.25 5.28
N ALA A 292 24.39 -17.38 5.72
CA ALA A 292 23.77 -18.34 4.83
C ALA A 292 22.51 -17.79 4.15
N ALA A 293 21.67 -17.06 4.90
CA ALA A 293 20.49 -16.39 4.37
C ALA A 293 20.87 -15.31 3.34
N ALA A 294 21.90 -14.50 3.63
CA ALA A 294 22.39 -13.47 2.72
C ALA A 294 22.89 -14.06 1.39
N VAL A 295 23.67 -15.16 1.42
CA VAL A 295 24.13 -15.85 0.21
C VAL A 295 22.93 -16.35 -0.61
N ALA A 296 22.02 -17.10 0.01
CA ALA A 296 20.88 -17.68 -0.66
C ALA A 296 19.96 -16.60 -1.26
N TRP A 297 19.66 -15.55 -0.51
CA TRP A 297 18.81 -14.46 -0.96
C TRP A 297 19.45 -13.69 -2.13
N LEU A 298 20.74 -13.33 -2.03
CA LEU A 298 21.43 -12.57 -3.07
C LEU A 298 21.55 -13.35 -4.38
N ASP A 299 21.80 -14.66 -4.32
CA ASP A 299 21.87 -15.50 -5.51
C ASP A 299 20.51 -15.61 -6.21
N ARG A 300 19.41 -15.75 -5.45
CA ARG A 300 18.04 -15.73 -5.98
C ARG A 300 17.72 -14.35 -6.60
N LEU A 301 18.06 -13.26 -5.91
CA LEU A 301 17.86 -11.91 -6.44
C LEU A 301 18.60 -11.68 -7.76
N ARG A 302 19.84 -12.14 -7.89
CA ARG A 302 20.59 -12.10 -9.14
C ARG A 302 19.89 -12.85 -10.27
N ALA A 303 19.28 -14.00 -9.98
CA ALA A 303 18.55 -14.76 -10.98
C ALA A 303 17.28 -14.05 -11.46
N VAL A 304 16.51 -13.42 -10.56
CA VAL A 304 15.31 -12.63 -10.90
C VAL A 304 15.70 -11.34 -11.63
N ALA A 305 16.71 -10.62 -11.17
CA ALA A 305 17.15 -9.35 -11.73
C ALA A 305 17.61 -9.44 -13.20
N ARG A 306 18.05 -10.61 -13.66
CA ARG A 306 18.42 -10.82 -15.08
C ARG A 306 17.22 -10.85 -16.03
N ARG A 307 16.00 -11.06 -15.50
CA ARG A 307 14.76 -11.15 -16.29
C ARG A 307 13.93 -9.90 -16.21
N LEU A 308 14.05 -9.14 -15.13
CA LEU A 308 13.23 -7.97 -14.84
C LEU A 308 13.98 -6.66 -15.11
N CYS A 309 13.20 -5.59 -15.26
CA CYS A 309 13.70 -4.23 -15.11
C CYS A 309 14.28 -4.06 -13.70
N VAL A 310 15.41 -3.35 -13.59
CA VAL A 310 16.02 -2.98 -12.31
C VAL A 310 16.31 -1.48 -12.33
N THR A 311 15.98 -0.77 -11.27
CA THR A 311 16.35 0.62 -11.04
C THR A 311 16.91 0.81 -9.63
N ALA A 312 17.93 1.66 -9.47
CA ALA A 312 18.43 2.02 -8.17
C ALA A 312 17.57 3.13 -7.55
N THR A 313 17.23 3.00 -6.28
CA THR A 313 16.69 4.13 -5.50
C THR A 313 17.82 5.04 -5.02
N PRO A 314 17.54 6.24 -4.49
CA PRO A 314 18.57 7.01 -3.78
C PRO A 314 19.21 6.15 -2.69
N TYR A 315 20.56 6.21 -2.59
CA TYR A 315 21.33 5.41 -1.63
C TYR A 315 20.82 5.62 -0.19
N ALA A 316 20.55 4.52 0.51
CA ALA A 316 20.03 4.52 1.88
C ALA A 316 18.73 5.33 2.06
N GLN A 317 17.89 5.44 1.02
CA GLN A 317 16.66 6.24 1.03
C GLN A 317 16.91 7.71 1.44
N ALA A 318 18.05 8.28 1.03
CA ALA A 318 18.48 9.60 1.45
C ALA A 318 17.42 10.68 1.11
N ASP A 319 17.11 11.53 2.10
CA ASP A 319 16.27 12.71 1.94
C ASP A 319 16.99 13.75 1.08
N LEU A 320 16.49 13.98 -0.14
CA LEU A 320 17.07 14.91 -1.09
C LEU A 320 17.05 16.37 -0.59
N GLY A 321 16.01 16.74 0.16
CA GLY A 321 15.93 18.06 0.77
C GLY A 321 16.99 18.26 1.86
N ALA A 322 17.23 17.25 2.68
CA ALA A 322 18.30 17.28 3.66
C ALA A 322 19.69 17.34 3.00
N LEU A 323 19.92 16.53 1.94
CA LEU A 323 21.17 16.58 1.16
C LEU A 323 21.42 17.95 0.55
N HIS A 324 20.38 18.59 0.00
CA HIS A 324 20.49 19.97 -0.52
C HIS A 324 20.95 20.96 0.56
N ARG A 325 20.38 20.87 1.76
CA ARG A 325 20.78 21.73 2.90
C ARG A 325 22.22 21.50 3.36
N VAL A 326 22.71 20.25 3.29
CA VAL A 326 24.11 19.91 3.59
C VAL A 326 25.05 20.53 2.55
N GLY A 327 24.62 20.65 1.29
CA GLY A 327 25.34 21.34 0.24
C GLY A 327 26.64 20.66 -0.22
N SER A 328 26.81 19.34 0.01
CA SER A 328 27.98 18.58 -0.39
C SER A 328 27.79 17.94 -1.78
N PRO A 329 28.49 18.40 -2.83
CA PRO A 329 28.39 17.79 -4.17
C PRO A 329 28.75 16.30 -4.19
N VAL A 330 29.70 15.89 -3.36
CA VAL A 330 30.16 14.50 -3.27
C VAL A 330 29.06 13.62 -2.70
N LEU A 331 28.39 14.04 -1.63
CA LEU A 331 27.26 13.29 -1.03
C LEU A 331 26.06 13.27 -1.98
N ASN A 332 25.80 14.36 -2.70
CA ASN A 332 24.71 14.41 -3.67
C ASN A 332 24.90 13.37 -4.78
N VAL A 333 26.12 13.30 -5.36
CA VAL A 333 26.44 12.30 -6.40
C VAL A 333 26.40 10.88 -5.84
N ALA A 334 26.95 10.65 -4.64
CA ALA A 334 26.93 9.35 -3.99
C ALA A 334 25.49 8.85 -3.75
N ALA A 335 24.60 9.74 -3.31
CA ALA A 335 23.22 9.38 -2.99
C ALA A 335 22.33 9.15 -4.23
N THR A 336 22.56 9.89 -5.32
CA THR A 336 21.59 9.90 -6.43
C THR A 336 22.09 9.25 -7.72
N ARG A 337 23.42 9.06 -7.88
CA ARG A 337 24.02 8.53 -9.14
C ARG A 337 24.83 7.26 -8.93
N SER A 338 25.69 7.21 -7.93
CA SER A 338 26.59 6.07 -7.75
C SER A 338 25.84 4.77 -7.43
N GLY A 339 24.59 4.89 -6.95
CA GLY A 339 23.76 3.75 -6.62
C GLY A 339 23.56 2.76 -7.74
N ALA A 340 23.35 3.26 -8.95
CA ALA A 340 23.11 2.40 -10.11
C ALA A 340 24.34 1.56 -10.50
N ASP A 341 25.57 2.11 -10.35
CA ASP A 341 26.80 1.36 -10.63
C ASP A 341 27.02 0.27 -9.57
N ILE A 342 26.66 0.53 -8.32
CA ILE A 342 26.70 -0.45 -7.23
C ILE A 342 25.72 -1.61 -7.50
N VAL A 343 24.49 -1.29 -7.90
CA VAL A 343 23.46 -2.27 -8.27
C VAL A 343 23.95 -3.15 -9.42
N ASP A 344 24.48 -2.55 -10.48
CA ASP A 344 25.00 -3.27 -11.65
C ASP A 344 26.14 -4.21 -11.27
N GLN A 345 27.10 -3.72 -10.47
CA GLN A 345 28.25 -4.50 -10.04
C GLN A 345 27.86 -5.70 -9.19
N ILE A 346 26.92 -5.52 -8.22
CA ILE A 346 26.58 -6.59 -7.27
C ILE A 346 25.64 -7.61 -7.91
N LEU A 347 24.66 -7.16 -8.72
CA LEU A 347 23.68 -8.05 -9.34
C LEU A 347 24.11 -8.61 -10.70
N GLY A 348 25.10 -8.01 -11.37
CA GLY A 348 25.55 -8.41 -12.70
C GLY A 348 24.51 -8.09 -13.78
N VAL A 349 23.88 -6.90 -13.71
CA VAL A 349 22.86 -6.41 -14.63
C VAL A 349 23.20 -5.04 -15.15
N THR A 350 22.38 -4.49 -16.05
CA THR A 350 22.41 -3.08 -16.44
C THR A 350 21.10 -2.43 -15.96
N SER A 351 21.16 -1.67 -14.88
CA SER A 351 20.00 -1.00 -14.32
C SER A 351 19.59 0.24 -15.13
N THR A 352 18.31 0.60 -15.04
CA THR A 352 17.76 1.81 -15.68
C THR A 352 18.41 3.06 -15.10
N ARG A 353 18.88 3.95 -15.97
CA ARG A 353 19.54 5.21 -15.63
C ARG A 353 18.61 6.40 -15.81
N GLY A 354 18.95 7.52 -15.16
CA GLY A 354 18.21 8.77 -15.30
C GLY A 354 16.82 8.75 -14.66
N VAL A 355 16.59 7.85 -13.70
CA VAL A 355 15.36 7.77 -12.90
C VAL A 355 15.71 7.97 -11.42
N THR A 356 14.94 8.80 -10.74
CA THR A 356 15.03 9.00 -9.28
C THR A 356 13.70 8.62 -8.68
N VAL A 357 13.64 7.49 -7.98
CA VAL A 357 12.43 7.05 -7.29
C VAL A 357 12.44 7.65 -5.88
N LEU A 358 11.47 8.51 -5.59
CA LEU A 358 11.30 9.01 -4.23
C LEU A 358 10.57 7.95 -3.39
N GLY A 359 10.95 7.88 -2.12
CA GLY A 359 10.30 7.00 -1.16
C GLY A 359 8.96 7.58 -0.68
N ASP A 360 8.73 7.51 0.60
CA ASP A 360 7.42 7.79 1.24
C ASP A 360 7.13 9.30 1.43
N GLY A 361 7.99 10.18 0.92
CA GLY A 361 7.83 11.63 1.01
C GLY A 361 7.53 12.31 -0.33
N PRO A 362 6.99 13.53 -0.32
CA PRO A 362 6.74 14.30 -1.53
C PRO A 362 8.05 14.86 -2.13
N LEU A 363 8.02 15.21 -3.42
CA LEU A 363 9.10 16.02 -4.01
C LEU A 363 9.00 17.45 -3.46
N THR A 364 9.99 17.85 -2.66
CA THR A 364 10.09 19.21 -2.11
C THR A 364 10.85 20.14 -3.07
N ASP A 365 10.66 21.46 -2.94
CA ASP A 365 11.40 22.47 -3.73
C ASP A 365 12.92 22.33 -3.55
N THR A 366 13.39 22.01 -2.34
CA THR A 366 14.81 21.78 -2.06
C THR A 366 15.32 20.48 -2.70
N GLY A 367 14.50 19.43 -2.74
CA GLY A 367 14.81 18.20 -3.46
C GLY A 367 14.89 18.43 -4.97
N LEU A 368 13.95 19.20 -5.53
CA LEU A 368 13.97 19.60 -6.94
C LEU A 368 15.24 20.41 -7.27
N ALA A 369 15.59 21.41 -6.44
CA ALA A 369 16.79 22.21 -6.64
C ALA A 369 18.09 21.38 -6.61
N LEU A 370 18.16 20.34 -5.79
CA LEU A 370 19.29 19.39 -5.79
C LEU A 370 19.38 18.65 -7.14
N LEU A 371 18.25 18.16 -7.66
CA LEU A 371 18.21 17.40 -8.92
C LEU A 371 18.48 18.29 -10.14
N GLU A 372 18.07 19.55 -10.12
CA GLU A 372 18.39 20.54 -11.15
C GLU A 372 19.90 20.82 -11.28
N GLY A 373 20.64 20.70 -10.20
CA GLY A 373 22.09 20.80 -10.17
C GLY A 373 22.82 19.61 -10.79
N GLN A 374 22.07 18.59 -11.27
CA GLN A 374 22.62 17.36 -11.84
C GLN A 374 22.27 17.25 -13.35
N ASP A 375 22.76 16.18 -14.01
CA ASP A 375 22.30 15.82 -15.36
C ASP A 375 20.84 15.33 -15.28
N GLY A 376 20.10 15.49 -16.37
CA GLY A 376 18.67 15.28 -16.39
C GLY A 376 18.19 13.96 -15.78
N THR A 377 17.10 14.02 -15.05
CA THR A 377 16.44 12.85 -14.41
C THR A 377 14.93 12.91 -14.57
N VAL A 378 14.32 11.74 -14.57
CA VAL A 378 12.87 11.56 -14.41
C VAL A 378 12.62 11.20 -12.95
N VAL A 379 11.89 12.03 -12.23
CA VAL A 379 11.52 11.79 -10.82
C VAL A 379 10.20 11.05 -10.77
N VAL A 380 10.18 9.91 -10.11
CA VAL A 380 8.95 9.19 -9.77
C VAL A 380 8.52 9.63 -8.38
N SER A 381 7.39 10.32 -8.29
CA SER A 381 6.85 10.87 -7.04
C SER A 381 5.33 10.88 -7.05
N ALA A 382 4.72 10.84 -5.87
CA ALA A 382 3.28 11.03 -5.73
C ALA A 382 2.86 12.41 -6.24
N SER A 383 1.70 12.47 -6.89
CA SER A 383 1.09 13.71 -7.35
C SER A 383 -0.43 13.56 -7.41
N SER A 384 -1.15 14.63 -7.11
CA SER A 384 -2.59 14.71 -7.35
C SER A 384 -2.92 14.98 -8.82
N ASP A 385 -1.94 15.46 -9.60
CA ASP A 385 -2.03 15.61 -11.05
C ASP A 385 -1.32 14.41 -11.70
N PRO A 386 -2.07 13.49 -12.32
CA PRO A 386 -1.53 12.24 -12.84
C PRO A 386 -0.76 12.38 -14.15
N GLU A 387 -0.72 13.57 -14.75
CA GLU A 387 -0.06 13.78 -16.04
C GLU A 387 1.46 13.95 -15.89
N PRO A 388 2.26 13.20 -16.66
CA PRO A 388 3.70 13.41 -16.74
C PRO A 388 4.02 14.82 -17.24
N ARG A 389 4.92 15.53 -16.56
CA ARG A 389 5.26 16.92 -16.92
C ARG A 389 6.72 17.26 -16.67
N ARG A 390 7.19 18.28 -17.37
CA ARG A 390 8.50 18.89 -17.07
C ARG A 390 8.35 19.84 -15.88
N LEU A 391 9.23 19.65 -14.90
CA LEU A 391 9.38 20.58 -13.78
C LEU A 391 10.43 21.63 -14.08
N SER A 392 11.48 21.26 -14.84
CA SER A 392 12.54 22.18 -15.30
C SER A 392 13.19 21.69 -16.60
N ALA A 393 14.24 22.38 -17.06
CA ALA A 393 14.99 21.96 -18.24
C ALA A 393 15.65 20.57 -18.07
N ARG A 394 15.93 20.15 -16.82
CA ARG A 394 16.66 18.92 -16.50
C ARG A 394 15.83 17.88 -15.76
N VAL A 395 14.69 18.26 -15.18
CA VAL A 395 13.87 17.38 -14.37
C VAL A 395 12.48 17.23 -14.97
N ALA A 396 12.07 15.99 -15.20
CA ALA A 396 10.71 15.63 -15.56
C ALA A 396 10.07 14.85 -14.40
N LEU A 397 8.77 14.98 -14.20
CA LEU A 397 7.98 14.21 -13.25
C LEU A 397 7.27 13.08 -13.99
N ALA A 398 7.42 11.86 -13.48
CA ALA A 398 6.58 10.72 -13.76
C ALA A 398 5.73 10.48 -12.50
N PRO A 399 4.50 10.97 -12.47
CA PRO A 399 3.67 10.90 -11.27
C PRO A 399 3.13 9.48 -11.05
N PHE A 400 2.96 9.12 -9.78
CA PHE A 400 2.07 8.03 -9.40
C PHE A 400 0.92 8.55 -8.55
N GLU A 401 -0.21 7.83 -8.60
CA GLU A 401 -1.43 8.24 -7.89
C GLU A 401 -1.27 8.05 -6.38
N ALA A 402 -1.37 9.14 -5.63
CA ALA A 402 -1.16 9.16 -4.18
C ALA A 402 -2.14 8.22 -3.43
N ALA A 403 -3.40 8.17 -3.87
CA ALA A 403 -4.40 7.29 -3.26
C ALA A 403 -4.06 5.81 -3.43
N VAL A 404 -3.51 5.42 -4.60
CA VAL A 404 -3.07 4.05 -4.87
C VAL A 404 -1.84 3.70 -4.05
N GLY A 405 -0.85 4.60 -4.00
CA GLY A 405 0.34 4.43 -3.17
C GLY A 405 0.00 4.28 -1.69
N ALA A 406 -0.95 5.06 -1.18
CA ALA A 406 -1.43 4.96 0.21
C ALA A 406 -2.17 3.64 0.49
N ALA A 407 -2.97 3.15 -0.46
CA ALA A 407 -3.63 1.86 -0.32
C ALA A 407 -2.61 0.71 -0.26
N LEU A 408 -1.55 0.75 -1.10
CA LEU A 408 -0.45 -0.22 -1.03
C LEU A 408 0.33 -0.12 0.29
N ALA A 409 0.57 1.10 0.79
CA ALA A 409 1.28 1.33 2.05
C ALA A 409 0.49 0.80 3.28
N ALA A 410 -0.83 0.73 3.19
CA ALA A 410 -1.69 0.19 4.23
C ALA A 410 -1.62 -1.34 4.35
N VAL A 411 -1.12 -2.05 3.33
CA VAL A 411 -1.06 -3.53 3.32
C VAL A 411 0.13 -4.03 4.12
N GLY A 412 -0.11 -5.06 4.93
CA GLY A 412 0.95 -5.85 5.59
C GLY A 412 0.99 -5.72 7.09
N THR A 413 2.12 -6.12 7.68
CA THR A 413 2.33 -6.18 9.13
C THR A 413 2.65 -4.84 9.77
N ASP A 414 3.17 -3.91 8.99
CA ASP A 414 3.54 -2.55 9.44
C ASP A 414 2.87 -1.51 8.51
N PRO A 415 1.54 -1.35 8.61
CA PRO A 415 0.79 -0.44 7.76
C PRO A 415 1.20 1.01 8.03
N ALA A 416 1.41 1.80 6.97
CA ALA A 416 1.87 3.16 7.06
C ALA A 416 0.96 4.14 6.30
N VAL A 417 0.91 5.38 6.78
CA VAL A 417 0.34 6.52 6.05
C VAL A 417 1.51 7.29 5.45
N PRO A 418 1.64 7.34 4.11
CA PRO A 418 2.74 8.06 3.47
C PRO A 418 2.66 9.58 3.67
N GLY A 419 3.82 10.22 3.85
CA GLY A 419 3.89 11.66 4.08
C GLY A 419 3.55 12.55 2.86
N TYR A 420 3.30 11.95 1.70
CA TYR A 420 2.82 12.67 0.51
C TYR A 420 1.28 12.72 0.40
N LEU A 421 0.56 12.02 1.29
CA LEU A 421 -0.90 11.98 1.26
C LEU A 421 -1.47 13.30 1.78
N ASP A 422 -2.53 13.77 1.12
CA ASP A 422 -3.30 14.91 1.59
C ASP A 422 -4.01 14.54 2.91
N PRO A 423 -3.90 15.36 3.97
CA PRO A 423 -4.58 15.11 5.25
C PRO A 423 -6.08 14.81 5.13
N GLU A 424 -6.78 15.41 4.16
CA GLU A 424 -8.20 15.15 3.94
C GLU A 424 -8.49 13.73 3.41
N THR A 425 -7.47 13.06 2.85
CA THR A 425 -7.56 11.68 2.33
C THR A 425 -6.89 10.65 3.23
N GLU A 426 -6.35 11.07 4.37
CA GLU A 426 -5.81 10.18 5.38
C GLU A 426 -6.93 9.36 6.03
N MET A 427 -6.66 8.08 6.21
CA MET A 427 -7.59 7.14 6.85
C MET A 427 -6.91 6.49 8.06
N PRO A 428 -7.61 6.38 9.20
CA PRO A 428 -7.08 5.69 10.37
C PRO A 428 -6.97 4.19 10.09
N LEU A 429 -5.74 3.69 10.00
CA LEU A 429 -5.45 2.28 9.68
C LEU A 429 -5.64 1.33 10.86
N THR A 430 -5.69 1.86 12.09
CA THR A 430 -5.74 1.07 13.33
C THR A 430 -7.01 0.24 13.49
N ARG A 431 -8.09 0.66 12.84
CA ARG A 431 -9.39 -0.02 12.90
C ARG A 431 -9.62 -1.00 11.77
N ASP A 432 -8.83 -0.94 10.69
CA ASP A 432 -9.01 -1.77 9.51
C ASP A 432 -8.32 -3.12 9.69
N SER A 433 -9.05 -4.19 9.37
CA SER A 433 -8.46 -5.53 9.36
C SER A 433 -7.45 -5.67 8.21
N PRO A 434 -6.48 -6.59 8.30
CA PRO A 434 -5.58 -6.88 7.18
C PRO A 434 -6.34 -7.22 5.89
N VAL A 435 -7.49 -7.89 5.99
CA VAL A 435 -8.35 -8.22 4.83
C VAL A 435 -8.94 -6.97 4.20
N ALA A 436 -9.47 -6.03 5.00
CA ALA A 436 -10.00 -4.77 4.48
C ALA A 436 -8.91 -3.98 3.74
N ARG A 437 -7.73 -3.81 4.34
CA ARG A 437 -6.61 -3.09 3.73
C ARG A 437 -6.11 -3.75 2.44
N ARG A 438 -6.06 -5.10 2.41
CA ARG A 438 -5.72 -5.85 1.20
C ARG A 438 -6.76 -5.63 0.09
N GLN A 439 -8.05 -5.71 0.44
CA GLN A 439 -9.15 -5.50 -0.49
C GLN A 439 -9.11 -4.10 -1.11
N ASP A 440 -8.85 -3.08 -0.29
CA ASP A 440 -8.71 -1.69 -0.74
C ASP A 440 -7.49 -1.52 -1.66
N ALA A 441 -6.37 -2.17 -1.37
CA ALA A 441 -5.18 -2.09 -2.21
C ALA A 441 -5.36 -2.77 -3.57
N VAL A 442 -5.96 -3.95 -3.62
CA VAL A 442 -6.30 -4.65 -4.88
C VAL A 442 -7.24 -3.80 -5.72
N SER A 443 -8.26 -3.22 -5.09
CA SER A 443 -9.22 -2.33 -5.74
C SER A 443 -8.55 -1.07 -6.30
N ALA A 444 -7.65 -0.46 -5.53
CA ALA A 444 -6.92 0.74 -5.96
C ALA A 444 -5.99 0.45 -7.15
N VAL A 445 -5.31 -0.69 -7.16
CA VAL A 445 -4.45 -1.13 -8.27
C VAL A 445 -5.26 -1.32 -9.56
N LEU A 446 -6.47 -1.88 -9.46
CA LEU A 446 -7.33 -2.15 -10.61
C LEU A 446 -8.13 -0.93 -11.07
N TRP A 447 -8.29 0.09 -10.24
CA TRP A 447 -9.20 1.21 -10.52
C TRP A 447 -8.99 1.86 -11.89
N GLN A 448 -7.75 2.19 -12.24
CA GLN A 448 -7.46 2.87 -13.52
C GLN A 448 -7.71 1.95 -14.72
N LEU A 449 -7.54 0.64 -14.57
CA LEU A 449 -7.83 -0.36 -15.60
C LEU A 449 -9.33 -0.46 -15.86
N LEU A 450 -10.14 -0.26 -14.81
CA LEU A 450 -11.60 -0.36 -14.84
C LEU A 450 -12.32 0.95 -15.14
N THR A 451 -11.57 2.05 -15.33
CA THR A 451 -12.13 3.38 -15.63
C THR A 451 -11.69 3.80 -17.04
N PRO A 452 -12.52 3.49 -18.09
CA PRO A 452 -12.12 3.64 -19.51
C PRO A 452 -11.70 5.04 -19.91
N ASP A 453 -12.27 6.06 -19.26
CA ASP A 453 -12.00 7.47 -19.53
C ASP A 453 -10.92 8.07 -18.60
N ALA A 454 -10.37 7.27 -17.67
CA ALA A 454 -9.28 7.74 -16.83
C ALA A 454 -8.03 8.07 -17.66
N ARG A 455 -7.34 9.15 -17.29
CA ARG A 455 -6.07 9.56 -17.87
C ARG A 455 -5.06 9.74 -16.72
N PRO A 456 -3.77 9.54 -16.99
CA PRO A 456 -3.14 9.06 -18.22
C PRO A 456 -3.42 7.56 -18.49
N ARG A 457 -3.11 7.08 -19.72
CA ARG A 457 -3.19 5.64 -20.08
C ARG A 457 -1.92 4.88 -19.69
N SER A 458 -1.26 5.31 -18.63
CA SER A 458 -0.14 4.63 -17.99
C SER A 458 -0.23 4.83 -16.48
N GLN A 459 0.05 3.77 -15.72
CA GLN A 459 0.01 3.78 -14.26
C GLN A 459 1.35 3.31 -13.70
N ILE A 460 1.90 4.08 -12.76
CA ILE A 460 3.06 3.67 -11.97
C ILE A 460 2.56 3.31 -10.58
N LEU A 461 2.86 2.10 -10.14
CA LEU A 461 2.53 1.58 -8.81
C LEU A 461 3.79 1.60 -7.96
N VAL A 462 3.75 2.31 -6.84
CA VAL A 462 4.89 2.48 -5.94
C VAL A 462 4.50 2.11 -4.52
N PRO A 463 4.72 0.86 -4.10
CA PRO A 463 4.65 0.50 -2.69
C PRO A 463 5.72 1.24 -1.88
N PRO A 464 5.54 1.41 -0.56
CA PRO A 464 6.54 2.09 0.27
C PRO A 464 7.88 1.34 0.28
N ALA A 465 8.96 2.06 0.46
CA ALA A 465 10.31 1.49 0.40
C ALA A 465 10.52 0.32 1.38
N LYS A 466 9.94 0.40 2.58
CA LYS A 466 9.99 -0.66 3.60
C LYS A 466 8.69 -1.47 3.68
N TRP A 467 8.07 -1.70 2.54
CA TRP A 467 6.83 -2.46 2.46
C TRP A 467 6.94 -3.85 3.11
N SER A 468 5.93 -4.24 3.90
CA SER A 468 5.92 -5.48 4.68
C SER A 468 4.65 -6.31 4.46
N PRO A 469 4.28 -6.64 3.20
CA PRO A 469 3.10 -7.43 2.91
C PRO A 469 3.23 -8.83 3.48
N GLN A 470 2.09 -9.45 3.81
CA GLN A 470 2.04 -10.89 4.03
C GLN A 470 2.31 -11.62 2.70
N PRO A 471 2.81 -12.86 2.72
CA PRO A 471 3.07 -13.62 1.48
C PRO A 471 1.86 -13.70 0.54
N ASP A 472 0.67 -13.89 1.10
CA ASP A 472 -0.57 -14.00 0.32
C ASP A 472 -1.00 -12.64 -0.25
N ASP A 473 -0.79 -11.53 0.48
CA ASP A 473 -1.09 -10.18 -0.01
C ASP A 473 -0.21 -9.84 -1.22
N ALA A 474 1.10 -10.09 -1.11
CA ALA A 474 2.07 -9.83 -2.18
C ALA A 474 1.75 -10.66 -3.44
N ARG A 475 1.42 -11.94 -3.27
CA ARG A 475 1.04 -12.83 -4.38
C ARG A 475 -0.27 -12.40 -5.02
N LEU A 476 -1.30 -12.08 -4.23
CA LEU A 476 -2.59 -11.65 -4.75
C LEU A 476 -2.45 -10.39 -5.62
N ILE A 477 -1.72 -9.38 -5.16
CA ILE A 477 -1.50 -8.14 -5.92
C ILE A 477 -0.81 -8.44 -7.26
N LEU A 478 0.27 -9.24 -7.27
CA LEU A 478 0.97 -9.59 -8.50
C LEU A 478 0.14 -10.49 -9.43
N THR A 479 -0.61 -11.45 -8.89
CA THR A 479 -1.52 -12.29 -9.68
C THR A 479 -2.64 -11.47 -10.30
N THR A 480 -3.17 -10.51 -9.55
CA THR A 480 -4.20 -9.60 -10.04
C THR A 480 -3.68 -8.77 -11.22
N LEU A 481 -2.45 -8.25 -11.12
CA LEU A 481 -1.80 -7.51 -12.22
C LEU A 481 -1.51 -8.40 -13.43
N SER A 482 -1.16 -9.66 -13.23
CA SER A 482 -0.90 -10.61 -14.33
C SER A 482 -2.17 -10.98 -15.09
N ASN A 483 -3.33 -10.96 -14.43
CA ASN A 483 -4.63 -11.35 -14.99
C ASN A 483 -5.44 -10.17 -15.55
N SER A 484 -4.94 -8.94 -15.42
CA SER A 484 -5.60 -7.72 -15.89
C SER A 484 -4.89 -7.14 -17.11
#